data_1086d6b9b65205e98445c2358cd52cce
#
_entry.id   1086d6b9b65205e98445c2358cd52cce
#
_cell.length_a   1.000
_cell.length_b   1.000
_cell.length_c   1.000
_cell.angle_alpha   90.00
_cell.angle_beta   90.00
_cell.angle_gamma   90.00
#
_symmetry.space_group_name_H-M   'P 1'
#
loop_
_entity.id
_entity.type
_entity.pdbx_description
1 polymer ?
#
loop_
_entity_poly.entity_id
_entity_poly.type
_entity_poly.pdbx_seq_one_letter_code
_entity_poly.pdbx_strand_id
1 'polypeptide(L)'
;MEKKDTAPGNRGKNTRFPAKKTSHLVITLSLSLYGILLAAFAQHPAPDRYLCAAAMLFSSLGDIVLMNFRPVTDRLRLHGFVAGGTVFGISHIIYAAGFAVLNLVRGGSLSNAGLIAAVAVWAVLITFGAFRYRDAGKSKQLFLPVAGYLTLICADCASVWAAAVSLGGLRWVSAAGILLFLASDLFIFFDKLLGVRTKNNDLAIWILYPVGQFLLLTGG
;
A
#
# COMPACT_ATOMS: atom_id res chain seq x y z
N MET A 1 33.87 51.97 14.02
CA MET A 1 33.75 50.50 14.27
C MET A 1 32.66 50.01 13.37
N GLU A 2 33.03 49.57 12.17
CA GLU A 2 32.13 49.30 11.03
C GLU A 2 31.73 47.82 11.05
N LYS A 3 30.43 47.55 11.19
CA LYS A 3 29.88 46.20 11.14
C LYS A 3 29.76 45.75 9.69
N LYS A 4 30.60 44.84 9.26
CA LYS A 4 30.50 44.12 7.98
C LYS A 4 29.31 43.18 8.00
N ASP A 5 28.26 43.54 7.29
CA ASP A 5 27.14 42.62 6.97
C ASP A 5 27.64 41.57 5.98
N THR A 6 27.81 40.35 6.47
CA THR A 6 28.04 39.18 5.62
C THR A 6 26.68 38.67 5.06
N ALA A 7 26.50 38.85 3.76
CA ALA A 7 25.37 38.31 3.02
C ALA A 7 25.23 36.79 3.20
N PRO A 8 24.00 36.24 3.39
CA PRO A 8 23.82 34.82 3.50
C PRO A 8 24.06 34.15 2.14
N GLY A 9 25.10 33.33 2.10
CA GLY A 9 25.47 32.52 0.94
C GLY A 9 24.27 31.69 0.45
N ASN A 10 23.98 31.87 -0.83
CA ASN A 10 23.04 31.08 -1.62
C ASN A 10 23.47 29.60 -1.61
N ARG A 11 22.98 28.83 -0.63
CA ARG A 11 23.11 27.36 -0.63
C ARG A 11 22.24 26.84 -1.74
N GLY A 12 22.82 26.59 -2.89
CA GLY A 12 22.20 25.88 -3.99
C GLY A 12 21.50 24.63 -3.45
N LYS A 13 20.16 24.62 -3.49
CA LYS A 13 19.35 23.45 -3.14
C LYS A 13 19.73 22.33 -4.09
N ASN A 14 20.57 21.41 -3.59
CA ASN A 14 20.91 20.18 -4.29
C ASN A 14 19.63 19.40 -4.54
N THR A 15 19.05 19.52 -5.72
CA THR A 15 17.79 18.91 -6.15
C THR A 15 17.94 17.41 -6.48
N ARG A 16 19.09 16.81 -6.14
CA ARG A 16 19.29 15.37 -6.33
C ARG A 16 18.40 14.62 -5.37
N PHE A 17 17.45 13.88 -5.94
CA PHE A 17 16.68 12.87 -5.19
C PHE A 17 17.65 11.92 -4.49
N PRO A 18 17.45 11.62 -3.20
CA PRO A 18 18.28 10.63 -2.54
C PRO A 18 18.11 9.29 -3.27
N ALA A 19 19.20 8.59 -3.55
CA ALA A 19 19.24 7.33 -4.30
C ALA A 19 18.18 6.31 -3.85
N LYS A 20 17.86 6.26 -2.56
CA LYS A 20 16.82 5.42 -1.98
C LYS A 20 15.42 5.70 -2.55
N LYS A 21 15.07 6.98 -2.79
CA LYS A 21 13.75 7.34 -3.37
C LYS A 21 13.68 6.96 -4.84
N THR A 22 14.77 7.13 -5.59
CA THR A 22 14.84 6.75 -7.00
C THR A 22 14.70 5.23 -7.16
N SER A 23 15.38 4.43 -6.35
CA SER A 23 15.28 2.98 -6.40
C SER A 23 13.85 2.49 -6.08
N HIS A 24 13.19 3.09 -5.11
CA HIS A 24 11.80 2.75 -4.78
C HIS A 24 10.87 3.05 -5.95
N LEU A 25 11.02 4.23 -6.57
CA LEU A 25 10.23 4.61 -7.76
C LEU A 25 10.44 3.64 -8.93
N VAL A 26 11.70 3.23 -9.18
CA VAL A 26 12.00 2.25 -10.24
C VAL A 26 11.31 0.91 -9.95
N ILE A 27 11.39 0.41 -8.72
CA ILE A 27 10.77 -0.85 -8.33
C ILE A 27 9.25 -0.80 -8.50
N THR A 28 8.59 0.23 -7.99
CA THR A 28 7.12 0.33 -8.05
C THR A 28 6.62 0.48 -9.49
N LEU A 29 7.32 1.25 -10.33
CA LEU A 29 6.99 1.33 -11.77
C LEU A 29 7.25 0.02 -12.52
N SER A 30 8.31 -0.72 -12.17
CA SER A 30 8.58 -2.04 -12.72
C SER A 30 7.49 -3.05 -12.36
N LEU A 31 6.97 -3.00 -11.13
CA LEU A 31 5.83 -3.82 -10.71
C LEU A 31 4.54 -3.45 -11.45
N SER A 32 4.30 -2.16 -11.70
CA SER A 32 3.19 -1.72 -12.54
C SER A 32 3.29 -2.26 -13.97
N LEU A 33 4.48 -2.18 -14.56
CA LEU A 33 4.73 -2.76 -15.89
C LEU A 33 4.51 -4.27 -15.87
N TYR A 34 5.01 -4.97 -14.86
CA TYR A 34 4.79 -6.40 -14.69
C TYR A 34 3.31 -6.76 -14.62
N GLY A 35 2.50 -6.05 -13.83
CA GLY A 35 1.05 -6.24 -13.77
C GLY A 35 0.36 -6.03 -15.13
N ILE A 36 0.76 -4.99 -15.86
CA ILE A 36 0.25 -4.71 -17.23
C ILE A 36 0.59 -5.87 -18.17
N LEU A 37 1.83 -6.35 -18.15
CA LEU A 37 2.26 -7.46 -18.98
C LEU A 37 1.50 -8.75 -18.63
N LEU A 38 1.29 -9.06 -17.36
CA LEU A 38 0.47 -10.20 -16.96
C LEU A 38 -0.97 -10.11 -17.47
N ALA A 39 -1.55 -8.91 -17.48
CA ALA A 39 -2.89 -8.69 -18.01
C ALA A 39 -2.93 -8.77 -19.56
N ALA A 40 -1.93 -8.19 -20.22
CA ALA A 40 -1.87 -8.14 -21.69
C ALA A 40 -1.60 -9.51 -22.33
N PHE A 41 -0.79 -10.36 -21.68
CA PHE A 41 -0.44 -11.69 -22.17
C PHE A 41 -1.28 -12.82 -21.55
N ALA A 42 -2.39 -12.51 -20.88
CA ALA A 42 -3.32 -13.52 -20.41
C ALA A 42 -3.91 -14.29 -21.61
N GLN A 43 -3.88 -15.62 -21.54
CA GLN A 43 -4.37 -16.50 -22.64
C GLN A 43 -5.89 -16.40 -22.86
N HIS A 44 -6.64 -15.92 -21.86
CA HIS A 44 -8.08 -15.70 -21.93
C HIS A 44 -8.43 -14.34 -21.33
N PRO A 45 -9.59 -13.74 -21.68
CA PRO A 45 -10.07 -12.53 -21.02
C PRO A 45 -10.03 -12.72 -19.50
N ALA A 46 -9.19 -11.95 -18.83
CA ALA A 46 -8.93 -12.04 -17.41
C ALA A 46 -9.20 -10.68 -16.76
N PRO A 47 -10.50 -10.34 -16.54
CA PRO A 47 -10.86 -9.02 -15.99
C PRO A 47 -10.24 -8.78 -14.61
N ASP A 48 -10.02 -9.83 -13.84
CA ASP A 48 -9.27 -9.82 -12.58
C ASP A 48 -7.85 -9.29 -12.77
N ARG A 49 -7.13 -9.72 -13.80
CA ARG A 49 -5.75 -9.25 -14.07
C ARG A 49 -5.69 -7.78 -14.47
N TYR A 50 -6.67 -7.30 -15.24
CA TYR A 50 -6.77 -5.87 -15.58
C TYR A 50 -7.03 -5.03 -14.32
N LEU A 51 -7.88 -5.51 -13.42
CA LEU A 51 -8.12 -4.84 -12.13
C LEU A 51 -6.87 -4.86 -11.25
N CYS A 52 -6.16 -5.99 -11.15
CA CYS A 52 -4.90 -6.05 -10.40
C CYS A 52 -3.82 -5.13 -10.99
N ALA A 53 -3.70 -5.04 -12.32
CA ALA A 53 -2.79 -4.11 -12.97
C ALA A 53 -3.17 -2.65 -12.68
N ALA A 54 -4.46 -2.30 -12.75
CA ALA A 54 -4.96 -0.98 -12.37
C ALA A 54 -4.67 -0.66 -10.90
N ALA A 55 -4.93 -1.60 -9.99
CA ALA A 55 -4.61 -1.45 -8.57
C ALA A 55 -3.12 -1.15 -8.34
N MET A 56 -2.22 -1.87 -9.04
CA MET A 56 -0.79 -1.62 -8.95
C MET A 56 -0.39 -0.24 -9.46
N LEU A 57 -1.05 0.28 -10.51
CA LEU A 57 -0.83 1.65 -10.97
C LEU A 57 -1.23 2.68 -9.90
N PHE A 58 -2.35 2.47 -9.21
CA PHE A 58 -2.74 3.32 -8.08
C PHE A 58 -1.77 3.18 -6.90
N SER A 59 -1.27 1.97 -6.60
CA SER A 59 -0.22 1.78 -5.60
C SER A 59 1.04 2.59 -5.95
N SER A 60 1.49 2.55 -7.20
CA SER A 60 2.64 3.33 -7.67
C SER A 60 2.40 4.84 -7.57
N LEU A 61 1.19 5.31 -7.85
CA LEU A 61 0.83 6.71 -7.65
C LEU A 61 0.85 7.06 -6.16
N GLY A 62 0.37 6.18 -5.29
CA GLY A 62 0.46 6.33 -3.84
C GLY A 62 1.90 6.49 -3.35
N ASP A 63 2.82 5.66 -3.86
CA ASP A 63 4.25 5.77 -3.58
C ASP A 63 4.82 7.12 -4.01
N ILE A 64 4.49 7.58 -5.22
CA ILE A 64 4.91 8.87 -5.75
C ILE A 64 4.45 10.02 -4.84
N VAL A 65 3.21 9.93 -4.34
CA VAL A 65 2.63 10.93 -3.42
C VAL A 65 3.32 10.87 -2.06
N LEU A 66 3.51 9.68 -1.47
CA LEU A 66 4.19 9.52 -0.17
C LEU A 66 5.66 9.95 -0.22
N MET A 67 6.34 9.72 -1.33
CA MET A 67 7.71 10.20 -1.54
C MET A 67 7.81 11.71 -1.80
N ASN A 68 6.66 12.37 -1.97
CA ASN A 68 6.58 13.80 -2.34
C ASN A 68 7.42 14.12 -3.59
N PHE A 69 7.15 13.38 -4.67
CA PHE A 69 7.78 13.62 -5.96
C PHE A 69 7.15 14.84 -6.63
N ARG A 70 7.72 16.01 -6.38
CA ARG A 70 7.17 17.33 -6.73
C ARG A 70 6.64 17.44 -8.17
N PRO A 71 7.33 16.96 -9.23
CA PRO A 71 6.81 17.09 -10.59
C PRO A 71 5.39 16.53 -10.77
N VAL A 72 5.01 15.51 -9.96
CA VAL A 72 3.69 14.89 -9.99
C VAL A 72 2.79 15.46 -8.89
N THR A 73 3.28 15.52 -7.66
CA THR A 73 2.47 15.94 -6.50
C THR A 73 2.00 17.39 -6.59
N ASP A 74 2.86 18.29 -7.09
CA ASP A 74 2.49 19.71 -7.28
C ASP A 74 1.45 19.85 -8.39
N ARG A 75 1.57 19.07 -9.46
CA ARG A 75 0.62 19.09 -10.59
C ARG A 75 -0.75 18.52 -10.20
N LEU A 76 -0.78 17.45 -9.42
CA LEU A 76 -1.99 16.79 -8.98
C LEU A 76 -2.57 17.39 -7.68
N ARG A 77 -1.86 18.31 -7.04
CA ARG A 77 -2.20 18.89 -5.73
C ARG A 77 -2.40 17.83 -4.64
N LEU A 78 -1.68 16.72 -4.76
CA LEU A 78 -1.73 15.59 -3.83
C LEU A 78 -0.49 15.61 -2.94
N HIS A 79 -0.64 16.05 -1.69
CA HIS A 79 0.45 16.16 -0.75
C HIS A 79 0.15 15.48 0.57
N GLY A 80 1.20 14.91 1.15
CA GLY A 80 1.18 14.40 2.50
C GLY A 80 0.67 12.98 2.66
N PHE A 81 0.72 12.52 3.89
CA PHE A 81 0.45 11.14 4.27
C PHE A 81 -1.00 10.71 3.98
N VAL A 82 -1.96 11.58 4.28
CA VAL A 82 -3.39 11.28 4.06
C VAL A 82 -3.69 11.13 2.56
N ALA A 83 -3.16 12.02 1.73
CA ALA A 83 -3.36 11.93 0.27
C ALA A 83 -2.76 10.63 -0.31
N GLY A 84 -1.54 10.27 0.09
CA GLY A 84 -0.93 9.00 -0.30
C GLY A 84 -1.74 7.80 0.18
N GLY A 85 -2.16 7.80 1.45
CA GLY A 85 -3.02 6.77 2.02
C GLY A 85 -4.38 6.64 1.30
N THR A 86 -4.97 7.74 0.85
CA THR A 86 -6.21 7.72 0.06
C THR A 86 -5.99 7.02 -1.29
N VAL A 87 -4.89 7.33 -1.97
CA VAL A 87 -4.56 6.69 -3.25
C VAL A 87 -4.31 5.19 -3.08
N PHE A 88 -3.60 4.79 -2.03
CA PHE A 88 -3.45 3.37 -1.67
C PHE A 88 -4.77 2.71 -1.28
N GLY A 89 -5.66 3.43 -0.57
CA GLY A 89 -7.00 2.96 -0.27
C GLY A 89 -7.81 2.63 -1.53
N ILE A 90 -7.73 3.47 -2.56
CA ILE A 90 -8.32 3.20 -3.88
C ILE A 90 -7.71 1.92 -4.49
N SER A 91 -6.40 1.76 -4.41
CA SER A 91 -5.72 0.54 -4.87
C SER A 91 -6.27 -0.71 -4.19
N HIS A 92 -6.47 -0.70 -2.86
CA HIS A 92 -7.05 -1.83 -2.13
C HIS A 92 -8.48 -2.15 -2.55
N ILE A 93 -9.30 -1.13 -2.82
CA ILE A 93 -10.66 -1.35 -3.36
C ILE A 93 -10.59 -2.07 -4.70
N ILE A 94 -9.68 -1.67 -5.58
CA ILE A 94 -9.54 -2.25 -6.91
C ILE A 94 -8.97 -3.68 -6.82
N TYR A 95 -7.99 -3.95 -5.95
CA TYR A 95 -7.50 -5.31 -5.70
C TYR A 95 -8.60 -6.21 -5.15
N ALA A 96 -9.33 -5.75 -4.14
CA ALA A 96 -10.45 -6.49 -3.58
C ALA A 96 -11.51 -6.85 -4.64
N ALA A 97 -11.83 -5.90 -5.52
CA ALA A 97 -12.74 -6.13 -6.64
C ALA A 97 -12.13 -7.14 -7.63
N GLY A 98 -10.84 -7.06 -7.96
CA GLY A 98 -10.14 -7.99 -8.84
C GLY A 98 -10.22 -9.42 -8.34
N PHE A 99 -9.89 -9.67 -7.07
CA PHE A 99 -9.96 -11.00 -6.47
C PHE A 99 -11.40 -11.50 -6.26
N ALA A 100 -12.36 -10.61 -6.00
CA ALA A 100 -13.77 -10.98 -5.97
C ALA A 100 -14.27 -11.42 -7.36
N VAL A 101 -13.91 -10.68 -8.42
CA VAL A 101 -14.23 -11.05 -9.81
C VAL A 101 -13.55 -12.37 -10.19
N LEU A 102 -12.26 -12.56 -9.87
CA LEU A 102 -11.56 -13.82 -10.09
C LEU A 102 -12.32 -14.98 -9.44
N ASN A 103 -12.72 -14.82 -8.18
CA ASN A 103 -13.44 -15.85 -7.44
C ASN A 103 -14.77 -16.19 -8.10
N LEU A 104 -15.56 -15.19 -8.50
CA LEU A 104 -16.85 -15.38 -9.16
C LEU A 104 -16.71 -16.05 -10.54
N VAL A 105 -15.79 -15.55 -11.38
CA VAL A 105 -15.60 -16.07 -12.75
C VAL A 105 -15.09 -17.51 -12.75
N ARG A 106 -14.31 -17.90 -11.74
CA ARG A 106 -13.75 -19.25 -11.60
C ARG A 106 -14.66 -20.21 -10.82
N GLY A 107 -15.88 -19.80 -10.48
CA GLY A 107 -16.85 -20.64 -9.75
C GLY A 107 -16.50 -20.85 -8.26
N GLY A 108 -15.65 -19.97 -7.71
CA GLY A 108 -15.36 -19.97 -6.29
C GLY A 108 -16.51 -19.39 -5.46
N SER A 109 -16.48 -19.63 -4.16
CA SER A 109 -17.40 -19.05 -3.19
C SER A 109 -16.69 -18.01 -2.33
N LEU A 110 -17.41 -17.01 -1.86
CA LEU A 110 -16.91 -16.17 -0.79
C LEU A 110 -16.83 -17.03 0.48
N SER A 111 -15.63 -17.45 0.83
CA SER A 111 -15.41 -18.30 1.99
C SER A 111 -15.75 -17.54 3.28
N ASN A 112 -16.76 -18.01 4.02
CA ASN A 112 -17.09 -17.45 5.33
C ASN A 112 -15.90 -17.47 6.29
N ALA A 113 -15.03 -18.47 6.20
CA ALA A 113 -13.83 -18.57 7.03
C ALA A 113 -12.85 -17.42 6.74
N GLY A 114 -12.59 -17.10 5.46
CA GLY A 114 -11.74 -15.98 5.07
C GLY A 114 -12.31 -14.64 5.53
N LEU A 115 -13.62 -14.45 5.38
CA LEU A 115 -14.31 -13.26 5.86
C LEU A 115 -14.22 -13.10 7.39
N ILE A 116 -14.50 -14.19 8.13
CA ILE A 116 -14.43 -14.21 9.59
C ILE A 116 -13.00 -13.87 10.05
N ALA A 117 -11.98 -14.48 9.44
CA ALA A 117 -10.59 -14.21 9.77
C ALA A 117 -10.22 -12.74 9.52
N ALA A 118 -10.63 -12.18 8.38
CA ALA A 118 -10.36 -10.77 8.05
C ALA A 118 -11.07 -9.81 9.03
N VAL A 119 -12.33 -10.08 9.39
CA VAL A 119 -13.07 -9.30 10.39
C VAL A 119 -12.42 -9.40 11.76
N ALA A 120 -11.94 -10.58 12.17
CA ALA A 120 -11.23 -10.75 13.43
C ALA A 120 -9.92 -9.94 13.45
N VAL A 121 -9.10 -10.02 12.39
CA VAL A 121 -7.86 -9.23 12.26
C VAL A 121 -8.19 -7.74 12.27
N TRP A 122 -9.18 -7.30 11.52
CA TRP A 122 -9.64 -5.92 11.49
C TRP A 122 -10.04 -5.43 12.89
N ALA A 123 -10.88 -6.20 13.61
CA ALA A 123 -11.32 -5.85 14.96
C ALA A 123 -10.14 -5.71 15.94
N VAL A 124 -9.16 -6.63 15.87
CA VAL A 124 -7.94 -6.57 16.69
C VAL A 124 -7.13 -5.32 16.37
N LEU A 125 -6.87 -5.04 15.09
CA LEU A 125 -6.08 -3.89 14.65
C LEU A 125 -6.75 -2.56 15.02
N ILE A 126 -8.07 -2.43 14.82
CA ILE A 126 -8.81 -1.21 15.18
C ILE A 126 -8.83 -1.02 16.69
N THR A 127 -9.12 -2.08 17.46
CA THR A 127 -9.16 -2.01 18.92
C THR A 127 -7.80 -1.66 19.51
N PHE A 128 -6.75 -2.34 19.07
CA PHE A 128 -5.38 -2.05 19.49
C PHE A 128 -4.95 -0.64 19.10
N GLY A 129 -5.21 -0.24 17.85
CA GLY A 129 -4.93 1.11 17.34
C GLY A 129 -5.65 2.18 18.16
N ALA A 130 -6.95 2.00 18.44
CA ALA A 130 -7.74 2.95 19.24
C ALA A 130 -7.23 3.07 20.66
N PHE A 131 -6.89 1.93 21.30
CA PHE A 131 -6.34 1.91 22.65
C PHE A 131 -5.00 2.65 22.75
N ARG A 132 -4.07 2.33 21.85
CA ARG A 132 -2.74 2.96 21.81
C ARG A 132 -2.81 4.43 21.41
N TYR A 133 -3.76 4.80 20.58
CA TYR A 133 -3.95 6.18 20.14
C TYR A 133 -4.47 7.08 21.26
N ARG A 134 -5.36 6.55 22.11
CA ARG A 134 -5.87 7.28 23.29
C ARG A 134 -4.75 7.69 24.23
N ASP A 135 -3.76 6.82 24.40
CA ASP A 135 -2.63 7.05 25.33
C ASP A 135 -1.54 7.95 24.74
N ALA A 136 -1.45 8.04 23.41
CA ALA A 136 -0.40 8.77 22.70
C ALA A 136 -0.60 10.30 22.65
N GLY A 137 -1.75 10.83 23.09
CA GLY A 137 -2.03 12.28 23.11
C GLY A 137 -2.00 12.95 21.73
N LYS A 138 -2.01 12.16 20.64
CA LYS A 138 -1.89 12.64 19.27
C LYS A 138 -3.23 13.05 18.67
N SER A 139 -3.16 13.89 17.62
CA SER A 139 -4.31 14.47 16.96
C SER A 139 -5.37 13.43 16.56
N LYS A 140 -6.58 13.54 17.12
CA LYS A 140 -7.76 12.74 16.76
C LYS A 140 -8.11 12.78 15.27
N GLN A 141 -7.59 13.78 14.54
CA GLN A 141 -7.85 13.98 13.11
C GLN A 141 -7.29 12.88 12.20
N LEU A 142 -6.23 12.18 12.63
CA LEU A 142 -5.63 11.08 11.84
C LEU A 142 -6.29 9.72 12.11
N PHE A 143 -7.04 9.57 13.20
CA PHE A 143 -7.63 8.28 13.55
C PHE A 143 -8.61 7.79 12.49
N LEU A 144 -9.53 8.64 12.05
CA LEU A 144 -10.56 8.26 11.09
C LEU A 144 -10.00 7.88 9.70
N PRO A 145 -9.09 8.65 9.08
CA PRO A 145 -8.42 8.24 7.85
C PRO A 145 -7.68 6.90 7.97
N VAL A 146 -7.01 6.68 9.09
CA VAL A 146 -6.26 5.45 9.34
C VAL A 146 -7.18 4.26 9.54
N ALA A 147 -8.24 4.40 10.34
CA ALA A 147 -9.25 3.35 10.53
C ALA A 147 -9.94 2.98 9.20
N GLY A 148 -10.27 3.98 8.38
CA GLY A 148 -10.80 3.78 7.04
C GLY A 148 -9.85 2.98 6.16
N TYR A 149 -8.58 3.36 6.12
CA TYR A 149 -7.56 2.65 5.36
C TYR A 149 -7.38 1.20 5.84
N LEU A 150 -7.30 0.95 7.16
CA LEU A 150 -7.23 -0.41 7.70
C LEU A 150 -8.45 -1.25 7.33
N THR A 151 -9.62 -0.64 7.23
CA THR A 151 -10.82 -1.34 6.77
C THR A 151 -10.68 -1.77 5.31
N LEU A 152 -10.14 -0.91 4.44
CA LEU A 152 -9.95 -1.22 3.03
C LEU A 152 -8.91 -2.33 2.81
N ILE A 153 -7.77 -2.30 3.49
CA ILE A 153 -6.77 -3.37 3.36
C ILE A 153 -7.27 -4.70 3.96
N CYS A 154 -8.07 -4.68 5.03
CA CYS A 154 -8.68 -5.90 5.55
C CYS A 154 -9.74 -6.48 4.60
N ALA A 155 -10.50 -5.64 3.89
CA ALA A 155 -11.43 -6.08 2.85
C ALA A 155 -10.69 -6.72 1.66
N ASP A 156 -9.57 -6.14 1.26
CA ASP A 156 -8.67 -6.71 0.26
C ASP A 156 -8.12 -8.07 0.72
N CYS A 157 -7.59 -8.16 1.94
CA CYS A 157 -7.18 -9.43 2.54
C CYS A 157 -8.29 -10.49 2.49
N ALA A 158 -9.53 -10.12 2.84
CA ALA A 158 -10.67 -11.04 2.81
C ALA A 158 -10.91 -11.60 1.39
N SER A 159 -10.88 -10.73 0.37
CA SER A 159 -11.11 -11.12 -1.03
C SER A 159 -10.01 -12.04 -1.55
N VAL A 160 -8.74 -11.72 -1.27
CA VAL A 160 -7.57 -12.52 -1.66
C VAL A 160 -7.61 -13.89 -0.98
N TRP A 161 -7.87 -13.93 0.32
CA TRP A 161 -7.95 -15.19 1.07
C TRP A 161 -9.17 -16.04 0.66
N ALA A 162 -10.32 -15.41 0.39
CA ALA A 162 -11.47 -16.12 -0.15
C ALA A 162 -11.14 -16.81 -1.48
N ALA A 163 -10.44 -16.14 -2.38
CA ALA A 163 -9.97 -16.72 -3.64
C ALA A 163 -8.96 -17.85 -3.41
N ALA A 164 -8.02 -17.70 -2.48
CA ALA A 164 -7.03 -18.72 -2.16
C ALA A 164 -7.68 -19.99 -1.59
N VAL A 165 -8.64 -19.86 -0.67
CA VAL A 165 -9.34 -20.98 -0.05
C VAL A 165 -10.24 -21.69 -1.04
N SER A 166 -10.97 -20.97 -1.89
CA SER A 166 -11.94 -21.58 -2.81
C SER A 166 -11.33 -22.10 -4.10
N LEU A 167 -10.29 -21.47 -4.63
CA LEU A 167 -9.67 -21.82 -5.91
C LEU A 167 -8.34 -22.56 -5.78
N GLY A 168 -7.66 -22.42 -4.65
CA GLY A 168 -6.36 -23.07 -4.39
C GLY A 168 -5.23 -22.63 -5.30
N GLY A 169 -4.20 -23.46 -5.44
CA GLY A 169 -3.10 -23.29 -6.38
C GLY A 169 -2.28 -21.99 -6.10
N LEU A 170 -1.95 -21.24 -7.17
CA LEU A 170 -1.16 -20.03 -7.10
C LEU A 170 -1.80 -18.91 -6.26
N ARG A 171 -3.12 -18.97 -5.96
CA ARG A 171 -3.80 -17.95 -5.14
C ARG A 171 -3.26 -17.90 -3.73
N TRP A 172 -2.67 -18.99 -3.23
CA TRP A 172 -1.94 -18.97 -1.96
C TRP A 172 -0.69 -18.08 -1.99
N VAL A 173 -0.11 -17.89 -3.17
CA VAL A 173 0.99 -16.92 -3.37
C VAL A 173 0.48 -15.49 -3.19
N SER A 174 -0.70 -15.16 -3.76
CA SER A 174 -1.32 -13.86 -3.52
C SER A 174 -1.73 -13.69 -2.05
N ALA A 175 -2.21 -14.75 -1.39
CA ALA A 175 -2.57 -14.70 0.02
C ALA A 175 -1.35 -14.41 0.92
N ALA A 176 -0.18 -14.96 0.60
CA ALA A 176 1.07 -14.59 1.24
C ALA A 176 1.47 -13.14 0.91
N GLY A 177 1.29 -12.72 -0.35
CA GLY A 177 1.60 -11.38 -0.82
C GLY A 177 0.84 -10.29 -0.07
N ILE A 178 -0.49 -10.45 0.10
CA ILE A 178 -1.31 -9.46 0.81
C ILE A 178 -0.95 -9.37 2.30
N LEU A 179 -0.52 -10.46 2.93
CA LEU A 179 -0.03 -10.42 4.32
C LEU A 179 1.28 -9.65 4.45
N LEU A 180 2.21 -9.81 3.50
CA LEU A 180 3.46 -9.03 3.48
C LEU A 180 3.18 -7.55 3.26
N PHE A 181 2.22 -7.25 2.38
CA PHE A 181 1.77 -5.86 2.16
C PHE A 181 1.18 -5.29 3.46
N LEU A 182 0.22 -5.96 4.07
CA LEU A 182 -0.36 -5.54 5.36
C LEU A 182 0.72 -5.34 6.42
N ALA A 183 1.69 -6.25 6.53
CA ALA A 183 2.80 -6.11 7.47
C ALA A 183 3.64 -4.86 7.19
N SER A 184 3.93 -4.55 5.93
CA SER A 184 4.61 -3.32 5.53
C SER A 184 3.86 -2.07 6.00
N ASP A 185 2.55 -2.05 5.79
CA ASP A 185 1.70 -0.93 6.18
C ASP A 185 1.60 -0.76 7.70
N LEU A 186 1.57 -1.86 8.44
CA LEU A 186 1.61 -1.81 9.90
C LEU A 186 2.91 -1.15 10.40
N PHE A 187 4.07 -1.39 9.77
CA PHE A 187 5.30 -0.67 10.10
C PHE A 187 5.18 0.83 9.85
N ILE A 188 4.53 1.25 8.77
CA ILE A 188 4.26 2.66 8.48
C ILE A 188 3.33 3.25 9.53
N PHE A 189 2.27 2.53 9.91
CA PHE A 189 1.33 2.97 10.94
C PHE A 189 2.00 3.15 12.30
N PHE A 190 2.76 2.17 12.76
CA PHE A 190 3.47 2.25 14.04
C PHE A 190 4.42 3.43 14.08
N ASP A 191 5.17 3.69 13.01
CA ASP A 191 6.06 4.85 12.93
C ASP A 191 5.28 6.17 12.91
N LYS A 192 4.30 6.32 12.01
CA LYS A 192 3.62 7.61 11.77
C LYS A 192 2.56 7.95 12.81
N LEU A 193 1.83 6.96 13.30
CA LEU A 193 0.73 7.16 14.21
C LEU A 193 1.14 7.05 15.67
N LEU A 194 1.90 6.02 16.02
CA LEU A 194 2.27 5.72 17.40
C LEU A 194 3.65 6.24 17.76
N GLY A 195 4.45 6.69 16.78
CA GLY A 195 5.84 7.10 17.00
C GLY A 195 6.75 5.95 17.40
N VAL A 196 6.30 4.70 17.21
CA VAL A 196 7.07 3.50 17.51
C VAL A 196 7.84 3.10 16.24
N ARG A 197 9.14 3.30 16.27
CA ARG A 197 10.02 2.98 15.15
C ARG A 197 11.09 1.98 15.56
N THR A 198 11.19 0.88 14.85
CA THR A 198 12.25 -0.10 15.01
C THR A 198 13.51 0.34 14.26
N LYS A 199 14.68 -0.20 14.66
CA LYS A 199 15.97 0.14 14.03
C LYS A 199 15.99 -0.10 12.51
N ASN A 200 15.29 -1.14 12.04
CA ASN A 200 15.25 -1.56 10.63
C ASN A 200 13.91 -1.27 9.95
N ASN A 201 13.10 -0.36 10.49
CA ASN A 201 11.75 -0.06 10.00
C ASN A 201 11.71 0.19 8.48
N ASP A 202 12.57 1.10 8.01
CA ASP A 202 12.64 1.43 6.58
C ASP A 202 13.03 0.25 5.71
N LEU A 203 13.96 -0.61 6.18
CA LEU A 203 14.40 -1.78 5.44
C LEU A 203 13.26 -2.81 5.36
N ALA A 204 12.54 -3.03 6.46
CA ALA A 204 11.39 -3.92 6.51
C ALA A 204 10.32 -3.49 5.50
N ILE A 205 9.91 -2.22 5.52
CA ILE A 205 8.95 -1.66 4.55
C ILE A 205 9.47 -1.85 3.12
N TRP A 206 10.75 -1.56 2.90
CA TRP A 206 11.39 -1.59 1.58
C TRP A 206 11.48 -3.00 0.96
N ILE A 207 11.47 -4.04 1.79
CA ILE A 207 11.44 -5.44 1.35
C ILE A 207 10.00 -5.96 1.28
N LEU A 208 9.24 -5.80 2.36
CA LEU A 208 7.92 -6.41 2.50
C LEU A 208 6.93 -5.90 1.46
N TYR A 209 6.92 -4.58 1.19
CA TYR A 209 6.02 -3.97 0.24
C TYR A 209 6.21 -4.48 -1.19
N PRO A 210 7.40 -4.35 -1.83
CA PRO A 210 7.54 -4.78 -3.22
C PRO A 210 7.45 -6.30 -3.39
N VAL A 211 7.92 -7.09 -2.42
CA VAL A 211 7.74 -8.55 -2.44
C VAL A 211 6.25 -8.90 -2.32
N GLY A 212 5.54 -8.26 -1.40
CA GLY A 212 4.10 -8.43 -1.24
C GLY A 212 3.34 -8.12 -2.53
N GLN A 213 3.61 -7.00 -3.17
CA GLN A 213 3.00 -6.60 -4.45
C GLN A 213 3.31 -7.58 -5.58
N PHE A 214 4.58 -8.03 -5.68
CA PHE A 214 4.97 -9.01 -6.69
C PHE A 214 4.21 -10.33 -6.53
N LEU A 215 4.12 -10.86 -5.31
CA LEU A 215 3.38 -12.10 -5.03
C LEU A 215 1.88 -11.93 -5.27
N LEU A 216 1.32 -10.78 -4.90
CA LEU A 216 -0.09 -10.47 -5.08
C LEU A 216 -0.47 -10.49 -6.57
N LEU A 217 0.35 -9.85 -7.42
CA LEU A 217 0.15 -9.85 -8.88
C LEU A 217 0.35 -11.22 -9.52
N THR A 218 1.35 -11.99 -9.05
CA THR A 218 1.70 -13.29 -9.65
C THR A 218 0.62 -14.35 -9.43
N GLY A 219 -0.03 -14.34 -8.29
CA GLY A 219 -1.05 -15.34 -7.94
C GLY A 219 -2.47 -14.97 -8.37
N GLY A 220 -2.71 -13.73 -8.86
CA GLY A 220 -4.01 -13.26 -9.35
C GLY A 220 -4.40 -13.76 -10.74
#